data_6830531e59f8e6e08ed92758dc885662
#
_entry.id   6830531e59f8e6e08ed92758dc885662
#
_cell.length_a   1.000
_cell.length_b   1.000
_cell.length_c   1.000
_cell.angle_alpha   90.00
_cell.angle_beta   90.00
_cell.angle_gamma   90.00
#
_symmetry.space_group_name_H-M   'P 1'
#
loop_
_entity.id
_entity.type
_entity.pdbx_description
1 polymer ?
#
loop_
_entity_poly.entity_id
_entity_poly.type
_entity_poly.pdbx_seq_one_letter_code
_entity_poly.pdbx_strand_id
1 'polypeptide(L)'
;MNRKIRQLALGLMTCYVILFVALNYWQVGRKDELDARFDNTRSVMREFNRPRGPIVTADGKVAARSLPAPADVRADFEREYPTGDLLSHATGYFTFAFGSTQVEKSQGDVLTGQTTEQQIRSIGDILNADVDNSGSVQLTLRHDVQQVAKFLMGDNEGSVVVMEPDTGAVRAMWTSPSYDP
;
A
#
# COMPACT_ATOMS: atom_id res chain seq x y z
N MET A 1 -0.19 59.03 -18.45
CA MET A 1 -0.73 58.02 -17.52
C MET A 1 -0.60 56.58 -18.06
N ASN A 2 -0.94 56.30 -19.31
CA ASN A 2 -0.94 54.94 -19.88
C ASN A 2 0.41 54.17 -19.85
N ARG A 3 1.54 54.84 -19.95
CA ARG A 3 2.87 54.18 -20.01
C ARG A 3 3.23 53.56 -18.63
N LYS A 4 2.92 54.25 -17.55
CA LYS A 4 3.16 53.75 -16.17
C LYS A 4 2.28 52.54 -15.85
N ILE A 5 0.99 52.60 -16.23
CA ILE A 5 0.04 51.50 -16.05
C ILE A 5 0.47 50.26 -16.85
N ARG A 6 0.92 50.46 -18.11
CA ARG A 6 1.39 49.37 -18.94
C ARG A 6 2.68 48.73 -18.39
N GLN A 7 3.60 49.52 -17.82
CA GLN A 7 4.81 48.98 -17.17
C GLN A 7 4.47 48.17 -15.91
N LEU A 8 3.52 48.69 -15.10
CA LEU A 8 3.03 47.96 -13.94
C LEU A 8 2.36 46.64 -14.33
N ALA A 9 1.49 46.67 -15.33
CA ALA A 9 0.83 45.45 -15.83
C ALA A 9 1.80 44.42 -16.39
N LEU A 10 2.83 44.86 -17.14
CA LEU A 10 3.88 43.98 -17.64
C LEU A 10 4.71 43.38 -16.49
N GLY A 11 5.06 44.20 -15.49
CA GLY A 11 5.77 43.72 -14.30
C GLY A 11 4.98 42.66 -13.55
N LEU A 12 3.68 42.91 -13.31
CA LEU A 12 2.81 41.94 -12.66
C LEU A 12 2.67 40.62 -13.46
N MET A 13 2.49 40.77 -14.79
CA MET A 13 2.39 39.59 -15.67
C MET A 13 3.68 38.75 -15.67
N THR A 14 4.83 39.40 -15.66
CA THR A 14 6.12 38.72 -15.53
C THR A 14 6.23 37.98 -14.22
N CYS A 15 5.82 38.56 -13.09
CA CYS A 15 5.78 37.90 -11.80
C CYS A 15 4.87 36.66 -11.81
N TYR A 16 3.69 36.76 -12.43
CA TYR A 16 2.79 35.59 -12.58
C TYR A 16 3.42 34.47 -13.42
N VAL A 17 4.07 34.81 -14.51
CA VAL A 17 4.77 33.81 -15.36
C VAL A 17 5.88 33.11 -14.57
N ILE A 18 6.69 33.87 -13.82
CA ILE A 18 7.75 33.31 -12.98
C ILE A 18 7.16 32.37 -11.92
N LEU A 19 6.07 32.79 -11.25
CA LEU A 19 5.39 31.98 -10.26
C LEU A 19 4.81 30.71 -10.88
N PHE A 20 4.18 30.80 -12.04
CA PHE A 20 3.63 29.66 -12.76
C PHE A 20 4.73 28.65 -13.15
N VAL A 21 5.85 29.11 -13.69
CA VAL A 21 7.00 28.26 -14.03
C VAL A 21 7.56 27.59 -12.77
N ALA A 22 7.72 28.35 -11.69
CA ALA A 22 8.23 27.81 -10.42
C ALA A 22 7.29 26.73 -9.85
N LEU A 23 5.98 26.98 -9.86
CA LEU A 23 4.98 26.00 -9.38
C LEU A 23 5.01 24.73 -10.24
N ASN A 24 5.06 24.85 -11.57
CA ASN A 24 5.17 23.68 -12.44
C ASN A 24 6.46 22.91 -12.22
N TYR A 25 7.58 23.58 -12.02
CA TYR A 25 8.85 22.94 -11.72
C TYR A 25 8.77 22.11 -10.44
N TRP A 26 8.19 22.63 -9.36
CA TRP A 26 8.06 21.91 -8.09
C TRP A 26 6.97 20.83 -8.12
N GLN A 27 5.82 21.10 -8.77
CA GLN A 27 4.68 20.19 -8.74
C GLN A 27 4.78 19.04 -9.76
N VAL A 28 5.44 19.27 -10.89
CA VAL A 28 5.59 18.27 -11.95
C VAL A 28 7.01 17.75 -12.00
N GLY A 29 8.00 18.64 -12.07
CA GLY A 29 9.39 18.25 -12.28
C GLY A 29 10.06 17.58 -11.08
N ARG A 30 9.61 17.90 -9.86
CA ARG A 30 10.16 17.35 -8.61
C ARG A 30 9.15 16.52 -7.81
N LYS A 31 8.05 16.13 -8.43
CA LYS A 31 6.97 15.39 -7.78
C LYS A 31 7.47 14.10 -7.14
N ASP A 32 8.17 13.27 -7.91
CA ASP A 32 8.64 11.96 -7.45
C ASP A 32 9.64 12.07 -6.30
N GLU A 33 10.50 13.10 -6.32
CA GLU A 33 11.44 13.38 -5.23
C GLU A 33 10.71 13.85 -3.96
N LEU A 34 9.67 14.68 -4.11
CA LEU A 34 8.87 15.17 -3.00
C LEU A 34 7.99 14.06 -2.40
N ASP A 35 7.43 13.19 -3.24
CA ASP A 35 6.61 12.06 -2.81
C ASP A 35 7.45 10.96 -2.14
N ALA A 36 8.71 10.80 -2.54
CA ALA A 36 9.65 9.85 -1.94
C ALA A 36 10.26 10.33 -0.59
N ARG A 37 9.98 11.57 -0.16
CA ARG A 37 10.53 12.07 1.11
C ARG A 37 9.91 11.36 2.29
N PHE A 38 10.75 10.93 3.21
CA PHE A 38 10.35 10.22 4.44
C PHE A 38 9.38 11.03 5.34
N ASP A 39 9.41 12.35 5.26
CA ASP A 39 8.55 13.26 6.01
C ASP A 39 7.21 13.58 5.30
N ASN A 40 6.94 12.98 4.14
CA ASN A 40 5.71 13.20 3.39
C ASN A 40 4.55 12.37 3.95
N THR A 41 4.01 12.82 5.08
CA THR A 41 2.84 12.19 5.72
C THR A 41 1.57 12.23 4.85
N ARG A 42 1.51 13.06 3.81
CA ARG A 42 0.34 13.15 2.91
C ARG A 42 0.16 11.89 2.05
N SER A 43 1.24 11.32 1.53
CA SER A 43 1.18 10.08 0.74
C SER A 43 0.71 8.94 1.63
N VAL A 44 1.29 8.83 2.82
CA VAL A 44 0.95 7.82 3.81
C VAL A 44 -0.52 7.94 4.23
N MET A 45 -1.00 9.14 4.60
CA MET A 45 -2.41 9.37 4.95
C MET A 45 -3.37 9.01 3.82
N ARG A 46 -2.99 9.28 2.57
CA ARG A 46 -3.82 8.93 1.41
C ARG A 46 -3.96 7.41 1.23
N GLU A 47 -2.92 6.65 1.57
CA GLU A 47 -2.96 5.19 1.54
C GLU A 47 -3.86 4.63 2.67
N PHE A 48 -3.85 5.25 3.86
CA PHE A 48 -4.70 4.84 4.99
C PHE A 48 -6.18 5.25 4.83
N ASN A 49 -6.47 6.22 3.98
CA ASN A 49 -7.84 6.63 3.64
C ASN A 49 -8.43 5.84 2.46
N ARG A 50 -7.76 4.77 2.03
CA ARG A 50 -8.27 3.85 1.01
C ARG A 50 -8.33 2.43 1.56
N PRO A 51 -9.42 1.70 1.29
CA PRO A 51 -9.47 0.29 1.65
C PRO A 51 -8.43 -0.47 0.83
N ARG A 52 -7.72 -1.37 1.49
CA ARG A 52 -6.80 -2.32 0.82
C ARG A 52 -7.49 -3.66 0.72
N GLY A 53 -7.42 -4.28 -0.43
CA GLY A 53 -8.00 -5.58 -0.67
C GLY A 53 -7.42 -6.68 0.25
N PRO A 54 -8.13 -7.78 0.42
CA PRO A 54 -7.71 -8.87 1.29
C PRO A 54 -6.52 -9.63 0.70
N ILE A 55 -5.65 -10.11 1.61
CA ILE A 55 -4.64 -11.11 1.31
C ILE A 55 -5.18 -12.44 1.86
N VAL A 56 -5.28 -13.45 1.00
CA VAL A 56 -5.81 -14.76 1.35
C VAL A 56 -4.80 -15.86 1.06
N THR A 57 -4.79 -16.90 1.86
CA THR A 57 -3.97 -18.08 1.65
C THR A 57 -4.55 -19.02 0.58
N ALA A 58 -3.79 -19.98 0.09
CA ALA A 58 -4.25 -20.96 -0.90
C ALA A 58 -5.45 -21.80 -0.41
N ASP A 59 -5.57 -22.01 0.90
CA ASP A 59 -6.69 -22.69 1.56
C ASP A 59 -7.81 -21.75 2.01
N GLY A 60 -7.81 -20.49 1.52
CA GLY A 60 -8.91 -19.54 1.68
C GLY A 60 -8.96 -18.83 3.05
N LYS A 61 -7.92 -18.91 3.88
CA LYS A 61 -7.87 -18.14 5.13
C LYS A 61 -7.43 -16.70 4.86
N VAL A 62 -8.08 -15.76 5.53
CA VAL A 62 -7.74 -14.35 5.44
C VAL A 62 -6.49 -14.09 6.26
N ALA A 63 -5.41 -13.68 5.58
CA ALA A 63 -4.14 -13.31 6.20
C ALA A 63 -4.10 -11.82 6.58
N ALA A 64 -4.69 -10.96 5.74
CA ALA A 64 -4.84 -9.54 6.01
C ALA A 64 -6.14 -9.00 5.39
N ARG A 65 -6.78 -8.05 6.07
CA ARG A 65 -7.98 -7.34 5.57
C ARG A 65 -8.03 -5.91 6.10
N SER A 66 -8.74 -5.03 5.39
CA SER A 66 -9.03 -3.69 5.86
C SER A 66 -10.40 -3.66 6.53
N LEU A 67 -10.47 -3.01 7.68
CA LEU A 67 -11.71 -2.71 8.41
C LEU A 67 -11.88 -1.20 8.52
N PRO A 68 -13.11 -0.69 8.63
CA PRO A 68 -13.34 0.71 8.98
C PRO A 68 -12.63 1.03 10.31
N ALA A 69 -11.86 2.10 10.34
CA ALA A 69 -11.17 2.52 11.57
C ALA A 69 -12.17 3.13 12.59
N PRO A 70 -11.86 3.04 13.88
CA PRO A 70 -12.63 3.72 14.92
C PRO A 70 -12.63 5.25 14.72
N ALA A 71 -13.70 5.93 15.15
CA ALA A 71 -13.91 7.37 14.91
C ALA A 71 -12.88 8.30 15.58
N ASP A 72 -12.08 7.79 16.50
CA ASP A 72 -11.00 8.49 17.20
C ASP A 72 -9.65 8.42 16.48
N VAL A 73 -9.55 7.62 15.42
CA VAL A 73 -8.36 7.48 14.59
C VAL A 73 -8.44 8.41 13.38
N ARG A 74 -7.30 9.00 12.97
CA ARG A 74 -7.24 9.91 11.82
C ARG A 74 -7.33 9.22 10.45
N ALA A 75 -7.33 7.89 10.41
CA ALA A 75 -7.43 7.07 9.21
C ALA A 75 -8.88 6.59 9.02
N ASP A 76 -9.33 6.41 7.78
CA ASP A 76 -10.65 5.87 7.47
C ASP A 76 -10.67 4.33 7.60
N PHE A 77 -9.52 3.69 7.43
CA PHE A 77 -9.37 2.23 7.48
C PHE A 77 -8.20 1.80 8.36
N GLU A 78 -8.37 0.66 9.00
CA GLU A 78 -7.36 -0.06 9.76
C GLU A 78 -7.05 -1.40 9.10
N ARG A 79 -5.78 -1.79 9.10
CA ARG A 79 -5.33 -3.08 8.56
C ARG A 79 -5.28 -4.11 9.67
N GLU A 80 -6.06 -5.19 9.54
CA GLU A 80 -6.12 -6.28 10.49
C GLU A 80 -5.45 -7.53 9.93
N TYR A 81 -4.70 -8.23 10.78
CA TYR A 81 -4.02 -9.48 10.48
C TYR A 81 -4.57 -10.63 11.33
N PRO A 82 -5.68 -11.28 10.92
CA PRO A 82 -6.35 -12.29 11.74
C PRO A 82 -5.50 -13.52 12.07
N THR A 83 -4.44 -13.76 11.31
CA THR A 83 -3.49 -14.86 11.50
C THR A 83 -2.32 -14.51 12.43
N GLY A 84 -2.24 -13.25 12.88
CA GLY A 84 -1.19 -12.75 13.76
C GLY A 84 0.22 -13.05 13.23
N ASP A 85 1.07 -13.53 14.09
CA ASP A 85 2.48 -13.84 13.80
C ASP A 85 2.70 -14.95 12.76
N LEU A 86 1.67 -15.79 12.51
CA LEU A 86 1.81 -17.00 11.69
C LEU A 86 2.25 -16.71 10.25
N LEU A 87 1.77 -15.63 9.65
CA LEU A 87 2.07 -15.26 8.28
C LEU A 87 2.86 -13.95 8.17
N SER A 88 3.28 -13.35 9.29
CA SER A 88 3.90 -12.02 9.36
C SER A 88 5.11 -11.86 8.46
N HIS A 89 5.99 -12.88 8.40
CA HIS A 89 7.18 -12.86 7.55
C HIS A 89 6.87 -12.92 6.04
N ALA A 90 5.70 -13.40 5.66
CA ALA A 90 5.26 -13.45 4.27
C ALA A 90 4.40 -12.22 3.89
N THR A 91 3.38 -11.94 4.69
CA THR A 91 2.49 -10.79 4.45
C THR A 91 3.20 -9.46 4.66
N GLY A 92 4.08 -9.40 5.65
CA GLY A 92 4.62 -8.16 6.17
C GLY A 92 3.59 -7.41 7.01
N TYR A 93 3.80 -6.12 7.14
CA TYR A 93 2.91 -5.19 7.84
C TYR A 93 2.64 -3.96 6.98
N PHE A 94 1.56 -3.27 7.31
CA PHE A 94 1.21 -1.96 6.79
C PHE A 94 0.87 -1.04 7.95
N THR A 95 1.80 -0.15 8.31
CA THR A 95 1.67 0.75 9.46
C THR A 95 2.02 2.18 9.08
N PHE A 96 1.42 3.14 9.80
CA PHE A 96 1.66 4.56 9.58
C PHE A 96 3.13 4.96 9.85
N ALA A 97 3.75 4.36 10.88
CA ALA A 97 5.09 4.73 11.31
C ALA A 97 6.20 4.14 10.44
N PHE A 98 6.00 2.92 9.91
CA PHE A 98 7.05 2.16 9.23
C PHE A 98 6.72 1.85 7.76
N GLY A 99 5.55 2.29 7.29
CA GLY A 99 5.08 2.00 5.92
C GLY A 99 4.67 0.55 5.73
N SER A 100 5.01 -0.01 4.58
CA SER A 100 4.66 -1.38 4.19
C SER A 100 5.89 -2.23 3.89
N THR A 101 5.78 -3.54 4.15
CA THR A 101 6.84 -4.52 3.87
C THR A 101 6.30 -5.75 3.15
N GLN A 102 7.18 -6.61 2.66
CA GLN A 102 6.88 -7.91 2.04
C GLN A 102 5.74 -7.83 0.98
N VAL A 103 4.71 -8.69 1.08
CA VAL A 103 3.58 -8.73 0.13
C VAL A 103 2.76 -7.44 0.19
N GLU A 104 2.57 -6.86 1.38
CA GLU A 104 1.89 -5.56 1.52
C GLU A 104 2.56 -4.46 0.68
N LYS A 105 3.88 -4.49 0.56
CA LYS A 105 4.65 -3.55 -0.26
C LYS A 105 4.69 -3.97 -1.73
N SER A 106 5.04 -5.22 -2.01
CA SER A 106 5.27 -5.69 -3.39
C SER A 106 3.98 -5.76 -4.21
N GLN A 107 2.83 -5.96 -3.55
CA GLN A 107 1.50 -6.00 -4.18
C GLN A 107 0.65 -4.77 -3.80
N GLY A 108 1.28 -3.71 -3.33
CA GLY A 108 0.61 -2.48 -2.89
C GLY A 108 -0.34 -1.91 -3.94
N ASP A 109 0.09 -1.82 -5.19
CA ASP A 109 -0.70 -1.30 -6.31
C ASP A 109 -1.94 -2.15 -6.61
N VAL A 110 -1.81 -3.48 -6.52
CA VAL A 110 -2.94 -4.41 -6.66
C VAL A 110 -3.93 -4.22 -5.51
N LEU A 111 -3.41 -4.22 -4.28
CA LEU A 111 -4.23 -4.11 -3.07
C LEU A 111 -4.99 -2.78 -2.99
N THR A 112 -4.42 -1.70 -3.50
CA THR A 112 -5.04 -0.36 -3.51
C THR A 112 -5.84 -0.04 -4.79
N GLY A 113 -5.90 -0.97 -5.75
CA GLY A 113 -6.59 -0.74 -7.02
C GLY A 113 -5.89 0.26 -7.94
N GLN A 114 -4.58 0.44 -7.79
CA GLN A 114 -3.79 1.41 -8.57
C GLN A 114 -3.13 0.81 -9.82
N THR A 115 -3.36 -0.46 -10.12
CA THR A 115 -2.86 -1.04 -11.38
C THR A 115 -3.55 -0.41 -12.58
N THR A 116 -2.84 -0.29 -13.70
CA THR A 116 -3.37 0.30 -14.94
C THR A 116 -4.66 -0.39 -15.40
N GLU A 117 -4.76 -1.71 -15.24
CA GLU A 117 -5.93 -2.50 -15.60
C GLU A 117 -7.13 -2.18 -14.70
N GLN A 118 -6.92 -2.01 -13.40
CA GLN A 118 -7.96 -1.62 -12.45
C GLN A 118 -8.39 -0.18 -12.68
N GLN A 119 -7.47 0.73 -12.99
CA GLN A 119 -7.79 2.13 -13.33
C GLN A 119 -8.61 2.25 -14.62
N ILE A 120 -8.33 1.44 -15.63
CA ILE A 120 -9.13 1.42 -16.88
C ILE A 120 -10.54 0.92 -16.62
N ARG A 121 -10.72 -0.09 -15.78
CA ARG A 121 -12.05 -0.59 -15.37
C ARG A 121 -12.82 0.46 -14.58
N SER A 122 -12.16 1.18 -13.68
CA SER A 122 -12.80 2.22 -12.87
C SER A 122 -13.30 3.42 -13.68
N ILE A 123 -12.75 3.70 -14.86
CA ILE A 123 -13.26 4.75 -15.75
C ILE A 123 -14.69 4.42 -16.23
N GLY A 124 -15.01 3.12 -16.44
CA GLY A 124 -16.38 2.67 -16.74
C GLY A 124 -17.34 2.78 -15.55
N ASP A 125 -16.81 2.69 -14.33
CA ASP A 125 -17.57 2.65 -13.07
C ASP A 125 -17.67 4.01 -12.36
N ILE A 126 -17.04 5.07 -12.89
CA ILE A 126 -17.12 6.46 -12.37
C ILE A 126 -18.57 6.95 -12.22
N LEU A 127 -19.51 6.32 -12.93
CA LEU A 127 -20.94 6.59 -12.81
C LEU A 127 -21.60 5.87 -11.60
N ASN A 128 -20.91 4.92 -10.97
CA ASN A 128 -21.37 4.22 -9.77
C ASN A 128 -20.38 4.52 -8.61
N ALA A 129 -20.72 5.48 -7.77
CA ALA A 129 -19.85 6.07 -6.75
C ALA A 129 -19.40 5.13 -5.61
N ASP A 130 -19.76 3.84 -5.62
CA ASP A 130 -19.55 2.90 -4.51
C ASP A 130 -18.76 1.63 -4.88
N VAL A 131 -18.00 1.62 -5.97
CA VAL A 131 -17.21 0.42 -6.33
C VAL A 131 -15.86 0.48 -5.64
N ASP A 132 -15.66 -0.38 -4.64
CA ASP A 132 -14.36 -0.66 -4.05
C ASP A 132 -13.46 -1.36 -5.10
N ASN A 133 -12.53 -0.61 -5.68
CA ASN A 133 -11.61 -1.08 -6.72
C ASN A 133 -10.40 -1.84 -6.16
N SER A 134 -10.36 -2.13 -4.87
CA SER A 134 -9.25 -2.87 -4.27
C SER A 134 -9.16 -4.29 -4.82
N GLY A 135 -7.96 -4.72 -5.20
CA GLY A 135 -7.69 -6.06 -5.69
C GLY A 135 -7.35 -7.01 -4.55
N SER A 136 -7.74 -8.28 -4.68
CA SER A 136 -7.31 -9.33 -3.73
C SER A 136 -6.02 -9.99 -4.19
N VAL A 137 -5.18 -10.39 -3.22
CA VAL A 137 -3.97 -11.17 -3.46
C VAL A 137 -4.12 -12.54 -2.85
N GLN A 138 -3.96 -13.59 -3.67
CA GLN A 138 -3.94 -14.98 -3.19
C GLN A 138 -2.51 -15.48 -3.11
N LEU A 139 -2.11 -15.91 -1.90
CA LEU A 139 -0.81 -16.52 -1.65
C LEU A 139 -0.82 -17.99 -2.05
N THR A 140 0.35 -18.52 -2.39
CA THR A 140 0.55 -19.96 -2.55
C THR A 140 0.70 -20.68 -1.20
N LEU A 141 0.94 -19.92 -0.12
CA LEU A 141 1.03 -20.40 1.25
C LEU A 141 -0.29 -21.01 1.71
N ARG A 142 -0.22 -22.11 2.42
CA ARG A 142 -1.34 -22.78 3.09
C ARG A 142 -1.26 -22.56 4.58
N HIS A 143 -2.36 -22.10 5.15
CA HIS A 143 -2.44 -21.83 6.58
C HIS A 143 -2.22 -23.09 7.43
N ASP A 144 -2.80 -24.24 7.02
CA ASP A 144 -2.64 -25.52 7.72
C ASP A 144 -1.18 -25.99 7.74
N VAL A 145 -0.48 -25.91 6.60
CA VAL A 145 0.95 -26.31 6.49
C VAL A 145 1.83 -25.35 7.30
N GLN A 146 1.51 -24.06 7.28
CA GLN A 146 2.21 -23.03 8.05
C GLN A 146 2.10 -23.27 9.55
N GLN A 147 0.90 -23.67 10.04
CA GLN A 147 0.72 -24.04 11.45
C GLN A 147 1.58 -25.25 11.86
N VAL A 148 1.66 -26.26 10.99
CA VAL A 148 2.51 -27.43 11.24
C VAL A 148 3.98 -27.02 11.29
N ALA A 149 4.43 -26.16 10.36
CA ALA A 149 5.80 -25.66 10.35
C ALA A 149 6.14 -24.90 11.64
N LYS A 150 5.25 -24.02 12.11
CA LYS A 150 5.38 -23.32 13.39
C LYS A 150 5.46 -24.28 14.56
N PHE A 151 4.55 -25.26 14.60
CA PHE A 151 4.49 -26.27 15.69
C PHE A 151 5.76 -27.12 15.76
N LEU A 152 6.27 -27.58 14.61
CA LEU A 152 7.47 -28.42 14.57
C LEU A 152 8.76 -27.64 14.88
N MET A 153 8.82 -26.34 14.55
CA MET A 153 9.95 -25.49 14.91
C MET A 153 9.99 -25.27 16.43
N GLY A 154 8.83 -25.10 17.06
CA GLY A 154 8.73 -24.82 18.50
C GLY A 154 9.54 -23.58 18.88
N ASP A 155 10.34 -23.71 19.94
CA ASP A 155 11.17 -22.62 20.47
C ASP A 155 12.55 -22.50 19.79
N ASN A 156 12.81 -23.29 18.75
CA ASN A 156 14.09 -23.23 18.04
C ASN A 156 14.13 -21.97 17.13
N GLU A 157 15.31 -21.35 17.06
CA GLU A 157 15.56 -20.26 16.12
C GLU A 157 15.93 -20.84 14.74
N GLY A 158 15.34 -20.26 13.69
CA GLY A 158 15.63 -20.70 12.33
C GLY A 158 14.45 -20.47 11.37
N SER A 159 14.53 -21.07 10.20
CA SER A 159 13.49 -20.95 9.17
C SER A 159 13.16 -22.31 8.57
N VAL A 160 11.86 -22.53 8.31
CA VAL A 160 11.32 -23.69 7.59
C VAL A 160 10.66 -23.19 6.31
N VAL A 161 11.06 -23.77 5.18
CA VAL A 161 10.42 -23.51 3.88
C VAL A 161 9.96 -24.84 3.30
N VAL A 162 8.67 -24.91 2.95
CA VAL A 162 8.05 -26.05 2.26
C VAL A 162 7.68 -25.63 0.86
N MET A 163 8.24 -26.29 -0.13
CA MET A 163 8.05 -25.95 -1.54
C MET A 163 7.61 -27.20 -2.32
N GLU A 164 6.69 -26.99 -3.24
CA GLU A 164 6.25 -28.00 -4.20
C GLU A 164 7.28 -28.08 -5.35
N PRO A 165 7.94 -29.21 -5.56
CA PRO A 165 9.07 -29.28 -6.50
C PRO A 165 8.65 -29.07 -7.96
N ASP A 166 7.45 -29.50 -8.33
CA ASP A 166 6.97 -29.47 -9.73
C ASP A 166 6.56 -28.05 -10.19
N THR A 167 6.05 -27.23 -9.27
CA THR A 167 5.53 -25.90 -9.57
C THR A 167 6.39 -24.78 -9.02
N GLY A 168 7.27 -25.07 -8.06
CA GLY A 168 8.02 -24.07 -7.30
C GLY A 168 7.16 -23.29 -6.29
N ALA A 169 5.89 -23.67 -6.10
CA ALA A 169 4.98 -22.97 -5.19
C ALA A 169 5.42 -23.18 -3.73
N VAL A 170 5.62 -22.09 -3.00
CA VAL A 170 5.91 -22.10 -1.57
C VAL A 170 4.62 -22.36 -0.81
N ARG A 171 4.53 -23.47 -0.09
CA ARG A 171 3.36 -23.90 0.69
C ARG A 171 3.42 -23.48 2.15
N ALA A 172 4.64 -23.38 2.69
CA ALA A 172 4.89 -22.75 3.99
C ALA A 172 6.23 -22.06 4.00
N MET A 173 6.32 -20.98 4.76
CA MET A 173 7.53 -20.22 5.04
C MET A 173 7.41 -19.66 6.46
N TRP A 174 8.00 -20.33 7.43
CA TRP A 174 7.98 -19.92 8.83
C TRP A 174 9.39 -19.58 9.31
N THR A 175 9.51 -18.51 10.05
CA THR A 175 10.77 -18.06 10.66
C THR A 175 10.51 -17.76 12.14
N SER A 176 11.40 -18.24 13.00
CA SER A 176 11.43 -17.98 14.45
C SER A 176 12.74 -17.26 14.81
N PRO A 177 12.71 -16.17 15.59
CA PRO A 177 11.54 -15.56 16.21
C PRO A 177 10.64 -14.82 15.20
N SER A 178 9.34 -14.81 15.49
CA SER A 178 8.33 -14.11 14.71
C SER A 178 7.87 -12.82 15.41
N TYR A 179 7.04 -12.02 14.75
CA TYR A 179 6.47 -10.79 15.27
C TYR A 179 4.97 -10.72 14.92
N ASP A 180 4.21 -9.96 15.68
CA ASP A 180 2.82 -9.64 15.37
C ASP A 180 2.79 -8.38 14.49
N PRO A 181 2.23 -8.43 13.27
CA PRO A 181 2.26 -7.33 12.31
C PRO A 181 1.32 -6.17 12.63
#